data_3d45eacbf8d894fa89c00dd46a4ba080
#
_entry.id   3d45eacbf8d894fa89c00dd46a4ba080
#
_cell.length_a   1.000
_cell.length_b   1.000
_cell.length_c   1.000
_cell.angle_alpha   90.00
_cell.angle_beta   90.00
_cell.angle_gamma   90.00
#
_symmetry.space_group_name_H-M   'P 1'
#
loop_
_entity.id
_entity.type
_entity.pdbx_description
1 polymer ?
#
loop_
_entity_poly.entity_id
_entity_poly.type
_entity_poly.pdbx_seq_one_letter_code
_entity_poly.pdbx_strand_id
1 'polypeptide(L)'
;MNASLKLCALALAASASLAQAQTAAPKLEVVAEWNRLSYDLGDKAAEKAYDDQQVYKKALLHGVKVDSRGTLYVSTARWGGAEVPATLSKLVKKGKAWKLQPFPSKALNDVTNPKGLKAVLGFEIDRNDVMWILDQGHVAGAPSKPGDEKLIGWDLKTGREVARYEFSDADSDKKCSFLNDVAVDNDAGVVYISDSGIFCNPLKGGILVYDIQSNKAKRVLSAPEWVNNEDYSFKIHGRDVLKPVDGKPNGMKTGADGIALSGDKKTLYWTNLTGNRLLSLPTALIRDFSKSEDEVKAAVKLVNSLPSNTDGMTADRNNNLYMTALGLNGIMKRDAATGEVKTHVSHDEVSWPDTLAWGPKGMLYFVSNHLHLWVDGDMDFDHPKVPNFRIYRFATGAKPYLAK
;
A
#
# COMPACT_ATOMS: atom_id res chain seq x y z
N MET A 1 -37.11 -49.92 -61.82
CA MET A 1 -35.96 -50.55 -61.29
C MET A 1 -34.88 -49.51 -61.23
N ASN A 2 -34.86 -48.66 -60.15
CA ASN A 2 -33.82 -47.67 -59.90
C ASN A 2 -33.58 -47.62 -58.44
N ALA A 3 -32.37 -48.03 -58.02
CA ALA A 3 -31.91 -47.94 -56.66
C ALA A 3 -31.31 -46.57 -56.42
N SER A 4 -31.88 -45.82 -55.47
CA SER A 4 -31.32 -44.55 -55.04
C SER A 4 -30.39 -44.78 -53.85
N LEU A 5 -29.09 -44.52 -54.03
CA LEU A 5 -28.10 -44.44 -52.96
C LEU A 5 -28.32 -43.13 -52.19
N LYS A 6 -28.59 -43.22 -50.91
CA LYS A 6 -28.50 -42.10 -50.00
C LYS A 6 -27.11 -42.08 -49.39
N LEU A 7 -26.31 -41.02 -49.70
CA LEU A 7 -25.07 -40.70 -49.02
C LEU A 7 -25.41 -40.02 -47.68
N CYS A 8 -25.05 -40.65 -46.56
CA CYS A 8 -25.01 -40.00 -45.26
C CYS A 8 -23.65 -39.32 -45.11
N ALA A 9 -23.63 -37.99 -45.10
CA ALA A 9 -22.47 -37.22 -44.73
C ALA A 9 -22.41 -37.12 -43.19
N LEU A 10 -21.45 -37.79 -42.55
CA LEU A 10 -21.09 -37.56 -41.14
C LEU A 10 -20.29 -36.28 -41.05
N ALA A 11 -20.86 -35.23 -40.46
CA ALA A 11 -20.11 -34.06 -40.03
C ALA A 11 -19.44 -34.37 -38.68
N LEU A 12 -18.14 -34.60 -38.66
CA LEU A 12 -17.33 -34.59 -37.43
C LEU A 12 -17.16 -33.15 -37.01
N ALA A 13 -17.87 -32.76 -35.96
CA ALA A 13 -17.59 -31.54 -35.22
C ALA A 13 -16.34 -31.77 -34.37
N ALA A 14 -15.20 -31.24 -34.79
CA ALA A 14 -13.99 -31.18 -34.01
C ALA A 14 -14.18 -30.05 -32.96
N SER A 15 -14.57 -30.42 -31.76
CA SER A 15 -14.50 -29.52 -30.60
C SER A 15 -13.03 -29.33 -30.17
N ALA A 16 -12.40 -28.29 -30.67
CA ALA A 16 -11.11 -27.86 -30.17
C ALA A 16 -11.33 -27.28 -28.75
N SER A 17 -11.13 -28.10 -27.73
CA SER A 17 -10.98 -27.64 -26.37
C SER A 17 -9.67 -26.88 -26.30
N LEU A 18 -9.74 -25.54 -26.28
CA LEU A 18 -8.65 -24.69 -25.87
C LEU A 18 -8.40 -24.95 -24.37
N ALA A 19 -7.51 -25.92 -24.11
CA ALA A 19 -6.92 -26.05 -22.78
C ALA A 19 -6.16 -24.74 -22.52
N GLN A 20 -6.75 -23.82 -21.73
CA GLN A 20 -6.02 -22.71 -21.18
C GLN A 20 -4.87 -23.32 -20.37
N ALA A 21 -3.65 -23.16 -20.86
CA ALA A 21 -2.46 -23.51 -20.11
C ALA A 21 -2.51 -22.73 -18.79
N GLN A 22 -2.76 -23.43 -17.71
CA GLN A 22 -2.72 -22.89 -16.36
C GLN A 22 -1.27 -22.50 -16.13
N THR A 23 -0.95 -21.21 -16.32
CA THR A 23 0.39 -20.70 -16.07
C THR A 23 0.71 -20.99 -14.61
N ALA A 24 1.84 -21.65 -14.35
CA ALA A 24 2.30 -21.93 -12.99
C ALA A 24 2.35 -20.63 -12.19
N ALA A 25 1.99 -20.70 -10.91
CA ALA A 25 2.04 -19.55 -10.02
C ALA A 25 3.44 -18.93 -10.05
N PRO A 26 3.56 -17.58 -10.06
CA PRO A 26 4.86 -16.93 -10.10
C PRO A 26 5.72 -17.36 -8.91
N LYS A 27 7.02 -17.57 -9.16
CA LYS A 27 7.97 -17.89 -8.08
C LYS A 27 8.19 -16.66 -7.22
N LEU A 28 7.96 -16.81 -5.92
CA LEU A 28 8.23 -15.79 -4.92
C LEU A 28 9.73 -15.81 -4.54
N GLU A 29 10.37 -14.64 -4.54
CA GLU A 29 11.76 -14.46 -4.19
C GLU A 29 11.90 -13.52 -3.00
N VAL A 30 12.72 -13.89 -2.01
CA VAL A 30 13.10 -13.00 -0.90
C VAL A 30 14.20 -12.05 -1.38
N VAL A 31 13.97 -10.75 -1.28
CA VAL A 31 14.93 -9.70 -1.65
C VAL A 31 15.75 -9.29 -0.44
N ALA A 32 15.09 -9.09 0.69
CA ALA A 32 15.69 -8.68 1.96
C ALA A 32 14.87 -9.22 3.12
N GLU A 33 15.52 -9.52 4.24
CA GLU A 33 14.85 -9.99 5.44
C GLU A 33 15.56 -9.55 6.73
N TRP A 34 14.79 -9.39 7.81
CA TRP A 34 15.28 -8.97 9.13
C TRP A 34 14.42 -9.56 10.25
N ASN A 35 15.06 -10.00 11.33
CA ASN A 35 14.38 -10.20 12.62
C ASN A 35 14.17 -8.84 13.30
N ARG A 36 15.14 -7.94 13.19
CA ARG A 36 15.18 -6.58 13.69
C ARG A 36 15.66 -5.67 12.59
N LEU A 37 14.95 -4.59 12.32
CA LEU A 37 15.42 -3.60 11.36
C LEU A 37 16.75 -3.01 11.85
N SER A 38 17.69 -2.80 10.96
CA SER A 38 19.00 -2.22 11.26
C SER A 38 19.29 -1.03 10.36
N TYR A 39 19.83 0.03 10.95
CA TYR A 39 20.12 1.27 10.26
C TYR A 39 21.60 1.43 9.92
N ASP A 40 21.91 2.10 8.82
CA ASP A 40 23.21 2.68 8.49
C ASP A 40 23.14 4.18 8.80
N LEU A 41 23.49 4.53 10.04
CA LEU A 41 23.46 5.91 10.49
C LEU A 41 24.75 6.68 10.18
N GLY A 42 25.79 5.99 9.66
CA GLY A 42 27.13 6.56 9.45
C GLY A 42 27.79 7.02 10.76
N ASP A 43 27.28 6.53 11.89
CA ASP A 43 27.76 6.79 13.26
C ASP A 43 27.58 5.51 14.07
N LYS A 44 28.69 4.88 14.42
CA LYS A 44 28.69 3.60 15.15
C LYS A 44 28.15 3.71 16.56
N ALA A 45 28.32 4.86 17.23
CA ALA A 45 27.78 5.08 18.56
C ALA A 45 26.25 5.18 18.51
N ALA A 46 25.70 5.88 17.51
CA ALA A 46 24.26 5.96 17.31
C ALA A 46 23.65 4.61 16.90
N GLU A 47 24.32 3.83 16.03
CA GLU A 47 23.88 2.46 15.67
C GLU A 47 23.88 1.56 16.92
N LYS A 48 24.91 1.63 17.77
CA LYS A 48 24.98 0.89 19.03
C LYS A 48 23.88 1.32 20.01
N ALA A 49 23.66 2.62 20.17
CA ALA A 49 22.60 3.13 21.04
C ALA A 49 21.21 2.67 20.60
N TYR A 50 20.95 2.59 19.30
CA TYR A 50 19.71 2.03 18.73
C TYR A 50 19.49 0.59 19.19
N ASP A 51 20.52 -0.25 19.15
CA ASP A 51 20.45 -1.64 19.59
C ASP A 51 20.36 -1.77 21.12
N ASP A 52 21.24 -1.07 21.88
CA ASP A 52 21.28 -1.13 23.35
C ASP A 52 19.96 -0.68 23.98
N GLN A 53 19.33 0.36 23.43
CA GLN A 53 18.03 0.88 23.88
C GLN A 53 16.84 0.12 23.30
N GLN A 54 17.09 -0.93 22.53
CA GLN A 54 16.07 -1.77 21.89
C GLN A 54 15.06 -0.98 21.04
N VAL A 55 15.49 0.12 20.42
CA VAL A 55 14.64 0.96 19.58
C VAL A 55 14.06 0.16 18.38
N TYR A 56 14.74 -0.92 17.97
CA TYR A 56 14.25 -1.84 16.94
C TYR A 56 12.86 -2.42 17.25
N LYS A 57 12.43 -2.50 18.53
CA LYS A 57 11.09 -2.96 18.90
C LYS A 57 9.99 -1.96 18.53
N LYS A 58 10.37 -0.73 18.21
CA LYS A 58 9.49 0.38 17.82
C LYS A 58 9.52 0.67 16.32
N ALA A 59 10.47 0.08 15.60
CA ALA A 59 10.66 0.27 14.17
C ALA A 59 9.98 -0.87 13.40
N LEU A 60 8.98 -0.54 12.59
CA LEU A 60 8.23 -1.47 11.76
C LEU A 60 8.42 -1.12 10.29
N LEU A 61 8.59 -2.15 9.46
CA LEU A 61 8.67 -2.00 8.02
C LEU A 61 7.25 -1.97 7.44
N HIS A 62 6.88 -0.88 6.75
CA HIS A 62 5.55 -0.74 6.14
C HIS A 62 5.62 -0.65 4.62
N GLY A 63 6.07 0.49 4.11
CA GLY A 63 6.09 0.76 2.69
C GLY A 63 7.36 0.26 2.00
N VAL A 64 7.21 -0.13 0.73
CA VAL A 64 8.32 -0.33 -0.20
C VAL A 64 7.99 0.30 -1.54
N LYS A 65 8.95 1.04 -2.12
CA LYS A 65 8.89 1.51 -3.52
C LYS A 65 10.25 1.36 -4.17
N VAL A 66 10.25 1.31 -5.51
CA VAL A 66 11.45 1.03 -6.31
C VAL A 66 11.58 2.09 -7.39
N ASP A 67 12.73 2.76 -7.47
CA ASP A 67 12.98 3.75 -8.53
C ASP A 67 13.30 3.09 -9.88
N SER A 68 13.38 3.88 -10.93
CA SER A 68 13.67 3.38 -12.29
C SER A 68 15.03 2.65 -12.42
N ARG A 69 15.94 2.84 -11.48
CA ARG A 69 17.26 2.22 -11.41
C ARG A 69 17.26 0.93 -10.58
N GLY A 70 16.14 0.61 -9.92
CA GLY A 70 16.01 -0.56 -9.04
C GLY A 70 16.45 -0.30 -7.60
N THR A 71 16.64 0.95 -7.19
CA THR A 71 16.90 1.30 -5.79
C THR A 71 15.63 1.13 -4.97
N LEU A 72 15.71 0.43 -3.84
CA LEU A 72 14.59 0.23 -2.92
C LEU A 72 14.57 1.33 -1.85
N TYR A 73 13.38 1.83 -1.61
CA TYR A 73 13.07 2.75 -0.52
C TYR A 73 11.99 2.13 0.35
N VAL A 74 12.06 2.38 1.66
CA VAL A 74 11.13 1.82 2.63
C VAL A 74 10.70 2.85 3.64
N SER A 75 9.46 2.75 4.13
CA SER A 75 8.97 3.53 5.24
C SER A 75 8.95 2.72 6.53
N THR A 76 9.19 3.42 7.64
CA THR A 76 9.12 2.93 9.01
C THR A 76 8.40 3.97 9.84
N ALA A 77 7.07 3.99 9.76
CA ALA A 77 6.26 4.97 10.49
C ALA A 77 6.57 4.94 11.99
N ARG A 78 6.63 6.13 12.61
CA ARG A 78 7.00 6.29 14.02
C ARG A 78 5.83 6.02 14.97
N TRP A 79 5.09 4.94 14.74
CA TRP A 79 3.98 4.57 15.64
C TRP A 79 4.48 4.10 17.00
N GLY A 80 5.62 3.41 17.04
CA GLY A 80 6.22 2.91 18.27
C GLY A 80 7.00 3.96 19.06
N GLY A 81 7.40 5.08 18.44
CA GLY A 81 8.16 6.12 19.14
C GLY A 81 8.94 7.08 18.24
N ALA A 82 9.20 8.26 18.80
CA ALA A 82 9.97 9.33 18.15
C ALA A 82 11.44 8.98 17.93
N GLU A 83 11.97 8.03 18.71
CA GLU A 83 13.37 7.59 18.70
C GLU A 83 13.73 6.70 17.50
N VAL A 84 12.74 6.25 16.71
CA VAL A 84 13.01 5.56 15.44
C VAL A 84 13.84 6.47 14.53
N PRO A 85 15.05 6.06 14.12
CA PRO A 85 16.04 6.97 13.53
C PRO A 85 15.58 7.65 12.23
N ALA A 86 14.81 6.93 11.41
CA ALA A 86 14.27 7.47 10.19
C ALA A 86 12.91 6.88 9.91
N THR A 87 11.97 7.71 9.44
CA THR A 87 10.66 7.26 8.99
C THR A 87 10.64 6.90 7.50
N LEU A 88 11.62 7.36 6.74
CA LEU A 88 11.86 7.02 5.34
C LEU A 88 13.34 6.72 5.11
N SER A 89 13.63 5.62 4.44
CA SER A 89 15.00 5.15 4.23
C SER A 89 15.20 4.59 2.83
N LYS A 90 16.43 4.69 2.34
CA LYS A 90 16.92 3.93 1.20
C LYS A 90 17.58 2.65 1.71
N LEU A 91 17.33 1.51 1.06
CA LEU A 91 18.02 0.27 1.38
C LEU A 91 19.44 0.26 0.79
N VAL A 92 20.41 -0.06 1.62
CA VAL A 92 21.81 -0.19 1.23
C VAL A 92 22.38 -1.53 1.69
N LYS A 93 23.25 -2.12 0.87
CA LYS A 93 23.97 -3.35 1.25
C LYS A 93 25.24 -3.00 1.99
N LYS A 94 25.43 -3.59 3.17
CA LYS A 94 26.68 -3.54 3.94
C LYS A 94 27.18 -4.97 4.18
N GLY A 95 28.13 -5.41 3.38
CA GLY A 95 28.51 -6.82 3.32
C GLY A 95 27.33 -7.68 2.81
N LYS A 96 26.91 -8.65 3.62
CA LYS A 96 25.75 -9.52 3.31
C LYS A 96 24.42 -8.96 3.82
N ALA A 97 24.43 -7.95 4.70
CA ALA A 97 23.23 -7.42 5.33
C ALA A 97 22.64 -6.23 4.58
N TRP A 98 21.33 -6.14 4.56
CA TRP A 98 20.60 -4.94 4.17
C TRP A 98 20.42 -4.03 5.39
N LYS A 99 20.68 -2.73 5.20
CA LYS A 99 20.50 -1.69 6.22
C LYS A 99 19.65 -0.54 5.68
N LEU A 100 18.96 0.12 6.58
CA LEU A 100 18.13 1.29 6.31
C LEU A 100 19.00 2.55 6.45
N GLN A 101 19.21 3.28 5.36
CA GLN A 101 19.91 4.55 5.35
C GLN A 101 18.89 5.69 5.30
N PRO A 102 18.84 6.63 6.29
CA PRO A 102 17.91 7.74 6.31
C PRO A 102 17.84 8.49 4.98
N PHE A 103 16.64 8.65 4.42
CA PHE A 103 16.39 9.31 3.13
C PHE A 103 15.26 10.34 3.28
N PRO A 104 15.35 11.52 2.67
CA PRO A 104 16.43 12.06 1.82
C PRO A 104 17.72 12.36 2.58
N SER A 105 17.66 12.63 3.87
CA SER A 105 18.80 12.89 4.76
C SER A 105 18.46 12.61 6.22
N LYS A 106 19.45 12.54 7.09
CA LYS A 106 19.23 12.49 8.54
C LYS A 106 18.50 13.75 9.05
N ALA A 107 18.88 14.92 8.57
CA ALA A 107 18.28 16.19 8.97
C ALA A 107 16.79 16.28 8.64
N LEU A 108 16.37 15.71 7.49
CA LEU A 108 14.95 15.64 7.13
C LEU A 108 14.21 14.53 7.87
N ASN A 109 14.90 13.54 8.43
CA ASN A 109 14.32 12.53 9.31
C ASN A 109 14.42 12.88 10.79
N ASP A 110 15.01 14.02 11.16
CA ASP A 110 14.97 14.51 12.52
C ASP A 110 13.54 14.93 12.86
N VAL A 111 12.94 14.24 13.83
CA VAL A 111 11.55 14.48 14.25
C VAL A 111 11.34 15.87 14.84
N THR A 112 12.41 16.49 15.38
CA THR A 112 12.38 17.85 15.94
C THR A 112 12.49 18.93 14.88
N ASN A 113 12.94 18.58 13.66
CA ASN A 113 13.00 19.53 12.55
C ASN A 113 11.57 19.92 12.11
N PRO A 114 11.17 21.21 12.20
CA PRO A 114 9.82 21.62 11.84
C PRO A 114 9.46 21.37 10.37
N LYS A 115 10.44 21.32 9.48
CA LYS A 115 10.25 20.97 8.06
C LYS A 115 10.52 19.49 7.76
N GLY A 116 10.92 18.72 8.77
CA GLY A 116 11.28 17.31 8.65
C GLY A 116 10.08 16.38 8.52
N LEU A 117 10.40 15.12 8.21
CA LEU A 117 9.45 14.02 8.15
C LEU A 117 9.14 13.53 9.56
N LYS A 118 7.86 13.35 9.87
CA LYS A 118 7.37 12.90 11.17
C LYS A 118 7.09 11.41 11.20
N ALA A 119 6.11 10.99 10.39
CA ALA A 119 5.65 9.60 10.35
C ALA A 119 5.18 9.24 8.94
N VAL A 120 6.12 8.90 8.06
CA VAL A 120 5.81 8.49 6.68
C VAL A 120 5.33 7.04 6.70
N LEU A 121 4.15 6.79 6.12
CA LEU A 121 3.60 5.47 5.87
C LEU A 121 3.58 5.21 4.37
N GLY A 122 2.61 5.78 3.65
CA GLY A 122 2.47 5.66 2.21
C GLY A 122 3.39 6.62 1.46
N PHE A 123 3.90 6.17 0.34
CA PHE A 123 4.62 6.99 -0.65
C PHE A 123 4.60 6.28 -2.00
N GLU A 124 4.76 7.03 -3.09
CA GLU A 124 4.83 6.46 -4.44
C GLU A 124 5.97 7.10 -5.23
N ILE A 125 6.60 6.35 -6.10
CA ILE A 125 7.60 6.87 -7.04
C ILE A 125 6.98 6.87 -8.43
N ASP A 126 6.78 8.07 -8.98
CA ASP A 126 6.13 8.24 -10.25
C ASP A 126 7.05 7.93 -11.45
N ARG A 127 6.50 7.96 -12.67
CA ARG A 127 7.25 7.66 -13.91
C ARG A 127 8.41 8.62 -14.23
N ASN A 128 8.48 9.74 -13.52
CA ASN A 128 9.54 10.75 -13.70
C ASN A 128 10.64 10.60 -12.62
N ASP A 129 10.56 9.61 -11.74
CA ASP A 129 11.35 9.43 -10.54
C ASP A 129 11.15 10.58 -9.54
N VAL A 130 9.94 11.12 -9.44
CA VAL A 130 9.53 11.97 -8.32
C VAL A 130 8.88 11.06 -7.27
N MET A 131 9.42 11.08 -6.05
CA MET A 131 8.84 10.39 -4.91
C MET A 131 7.82 11.30 -4.23
N TRP A 132 6.57 10.87 -4.21
CA TRP A 132 5.47 11.52 -3.51
C TRP A 132 5.39 10.93 -2.11
N ILE A 133 5.86 11.67 -1.12
CA ILE A 133 6.00 11.24 0.28
C ILE A 133 4.79 11.76 1.05
N LEU A 134 3.96 10.86 1.55
CA LEU A 134 2.83 11.20 2.42
C LEU A 134 3.26 11.07 3.88
N ASP A 135 3.36 12.18 4.57
CA ASP A 135 3.67 12.23 5.99
C ASP A 135 2.37 12.39 6.78
N GLN A 136 1.97 11.37 7.51
CA GLN A 136 0.74 11.39 8.31
C GLN A 136 0.87 12.22 9.61
N GLY A 137 2.08 12.65 9.98
CA GLY A 137 2.31 13.56 11.08
C GLY A 137 2.19 12.99 12.50
N HIS A 138 1.52 11.84 12.67
CA HIS A 138 1.25 11.23 13.98
C HIS A 138 2.45 10.42 14.46
N VAL A 139 3.11 10.87 15.53
CA VAL A 139 4.25 10.20 16.17
C VAL A 139 3.79 9.58 17.48
N ALA A 140 4.00 8.28 17.66
CA ALA A 140 3.59 7.52 18.85
C ALA A 140 2.09 7.71 19.21
N GLY A 141 1.23 7.82 18.20
CA GLY A 141 -0.22 8.02 18.37
C GLY A 141 -0.62 9.43 18.86
N ALA A 142 0.33 10.36 19.01
CA ALA A 142 -0.01 11.72 19.39
C ALA A 142 -0.70 12.47 18.24
N PRO A 143 -1.62 13.41 18.54
CA PRO A 143 -2.18 14.30 17.53
C PRO A 143 -1.09 15.03 16.75
N SER A 144 -1.28 15.18 15.43
CA SER A 144 -0.37 15.97 14.61
C SER A 144 -0.53 17.47 14.88
N LYS A 145 0.48 18.26 14.50
CA LYS A 145 0.48 19.71 14.59
C LYS A 145 0.37 20.31 13.19
N PRO A 146 -0.02 21.59 13.06
CA PRO A 146 0.06 22.30 11.78
C PRO A 146 1.45 22.12 11.14
N GLY A 147 1.49 21.69 9.85
CA GLY A 147 2.70 21.40 9.11
C GLY A 147 3.31 19.99 9.31
N ASP A 148 2.79 19.18 10.25
CA ASP A 148 3.26 17.80 10.44
C ASP A 148 2.69 16.88 9.35
N GLU A 149 1.38 16.99 9.04
CA GLU A 149 0.74 16.25 7.93
C GLU A 149 1.01 16.98 6.61
N LYS A 150 1.68 16.30 5.70
CA LYS A 150 2.09 16.91 4.42
C LYS A 150 2.32 15.89 3.31
N LEU A 151 2.19 16.36 2.08
CA LEU A 151 2.62 15.66 0.88
C LEU A 151 3.83 16.38 0.30
N ILE A 152 4.92 15.65 0.07
CA ILE A 152 6.16 16.19 -0.50
C ILE A 152 6.46 15.47 -1.82
N GLY A 153 6.69 16.23 -2.89
CA GLY A 153 7.31 15.75 -4.12
C GLY A 153 8.83 15.89 -4.03
N TRP A 154 9.55 14.77 -4.04
CA TRP A 154 11.02 14.74 -4.02
C TRP A 154 11.58 14.17 -5.31
N ASP A 155 12.27 14.99 -6.09
CA ASP A 155 12.93 14.53 -7.32
C ASP A 155 14.19 13.71 -6.98
N LEU A 156 14.14 12.42 -7.28
CA LEU A 156 15.24 11.49 -7.02
C LEU A 156 16.47 11.69 -7.91
N LYS A 157 16.34 12.40 -9.03
CA LYS A 157 17.45 12.69 -9.96
C LYS A 157 18.25 13.89 -9.51
N THR A 158 17.55 14.95 -9.08
CA THR A 158 18.20 16.19 -8.64
C THR A 158 18.44 16.24 -7.13
N GLY A 159 17.79 15.37 -6.36
CA GLY A 159 17.85 15.35 -4.90
C GLY A 159 17.22 16.59 -4.28
N ARG A 160 16.15 17.12 -4.88
CA ARG A 160 15.48 18.34 -4.43
C ARG A 160 13.99 18.13 -4.22
N GLU A 161 13.43 18.88 -3.28
CA GLU A 161 12.00 19.04 -3.13
C GLU A 161 11.45 19.86 -4.30
N VAL A 162 10.41 19.35 -4.96
CA VAL A 162 9.76 19.99 -6.13
C VAL A 162 8.31 20.33 -5.86
N ALA A 163 7.72 19.82 -4.80
CA ALA A 163 6.38 20.15 -4.33
C ALA A 163 6.29 19.96 -2.81
N ARG A 164 5.48 20.79 -2.17
CA ARG A 164 5.09 20.64 -0.75
C ARG A 164 3.67 21.14 -0.57
N TYR A 165 2.85 20.32 0.05
CA TYR A 165 1.52 20.70 0.50
C TYR A 165 1.35 20.30 1.97
N GLU A 166 1.02 21.25 2.82
CA GLU A 166 0.68 21.02 4.22
C GLU A 166 -0.84 20.97 4.34
N PHE A 167 -1.36 19.82 4.77
CA PHE A 167 -2.80 19.62 4.85
C PHE A 167 -3.41 20.55 5.90
N SER A 168 -4.50 21.23 5.53
CA SER A 168 -5.29 22.04 6.44
C SER A 168 -6.23 21.18 7.29
N ASP A 169 -6.86 21.78 8.32
CA ASP A 169 -7.88 21.07 9.11
C ASP A 169 -9.13 20.71 8.29
N ALA A 170 -9.37 21.40 7.17
CA ALA A 170 -10.44 21.05 6.24
C ALA A 170 -10.12 19.79 5.40
N ASP A 171 -8.84 19.53 5.15
CA ASP A 171 -8.37 18.35 4.42
C ASP A 171 -8.26 17.14 5.34
N SER A 172 -7.70 17.35 6.56
CA SER A 172 -7.30 16.28 7.49
C SER A 172 -7.44 16.76 8.93
N ASP A 173 -8.24 16.07 9.73
CA ASP A 173 -8.41 16.36 11.15
C ASP A 173 -7.15 15.99 11.93
N LYS A 174 -6.40 16.98 12.42
CA LYS A 174 -5.11 16.79 13.10
C LYS A 174 -5.16 15.89 14.33
N LYS A 175 -6.35 15.66 14.88
CA LYS A 175 -6.52 14.82 16.07
C LYS A 175 -6.72 13.36 15.71
N CYS A 176 -7.25 13.07 14.53
CA CYS A 176 -7.80 11.74 14.32
C CYS A 176 -7.71 11.18 12.91
N SER A 177 -7.40 11.97 11.87
CA SER A 177 -7.12 11.46 10.52
C SER A 177 -5.89 10.54 10.52
N PHE A 178 -5.85 9.64 9.55
CA PHE A 178 -4.73 8.74 9.33
C PHE A 178 -4.50 8.64 7.83
N LEU A 179 -3.77 9.63 7.29
CA LEU A 179 -3.40 9.66 5.88
C LEU A 179 -2.53 8.43 5.58
N ASN A 180 -3.03 7.55 4.71
CA ASN A 180 -2.48 6.20 4.58
C ASN A 180 -1.65 6.02 3.31
N ASP A 181 -2.28 5.93 2.14
CA ASP A 181 -1.58 5.56 0.90
C ASP A 181 -1.86 6.55 -0.24
N VAL A 182 -1.08 6.46 -1.31
CA VAL A 182 -1.13 7.39 -2.43
C VAL A 182 -1.12 6.69 -3.79
N ALA A 183 -1.88 7.24 -4.75
CA ALA A 183 -1.80 6.86 -6.15
C ALA A 183 -1.58 8.11 -7.02
N VAL A 184 -0.68 8.05 -8.00
CA VAL A 184 -0.23 9.21 -8.77
C VAL A 184 -0.70 9.12 -10.21
N ASP A 185 -1.33 10.18 -10.71
CA ASP A 185 -1.65 10.39 -12.12
C ASP A 185 -0.75 11.49 -12.71
N ASN A 186 0.37 11.08 -13.30
CA ASN A 186 1.27 12.03 -13.96
C ASN A 186 0.65 12.74 -15.18
N ASP A 187 -0.35 12.13 -15.83
CA ASP A 187 -0.96 12.72 -17.04
C ASP A 187 -1.92 13.85 -16.66
N ALA A 188 -2.64 13.67 -15.56
CA ALA A 188 -3.53 14.69 -15.03
C ALA A 188 -2.85 15.64 -14.04
N GLY A 189 -1.64 15.34 -13.57
CA GLY A 189 -0.95 16.14 -12.54
C GLY A 189 -1.64 16.06 -11.17
N VAL A 190 -2.09 14.86 -10.76
CA VAL A 190 -2.90 14.68 -9.56
C VAL A 190 -2.37 13.54 -8.70
N VAL A 191 -2.48 13.69 -7.39
CA VAL A 191 -2.23 12.64 -6.39
C VAL A 191 -3.54 12.35 -5.64
N TYR A 192 -3.92 11.08 -5.57
CA TYR A 192 -5.06 10.58 -4.81
C TYR A 192 -4.56 9.98 -3.52
N ILE A 193 -5.28 10.21 -2.43
CA ILE A 193 -4.84 9.86 -1.06
C ILE A 193 -6.01 9.21 -0.33
N SER A 194 -5.75 8.10 0.34
CA SER A 194 -6.68 7.49 1.30
C SER A 194 -6.42 8.00 2.71
N ASP A 195 -7.49 8.16 3.48
CA ASP A 195 -7.45 8.45 4.91
C ASP A 195 -8.24 7.36 5.64
N SER A 196 -7.54 6.56 6.43
CA SER A 196 -8.16 5.45 7.17
C SER A 196 -8.90 5.90 8.43
N GLY A 197 -8.67 7.13 8.90
CA GLY A 197 -9.39 7.77 10.00
C GLY A 197 -9.34 7.03 11.35
N ILE A 198 -8.33 6.19 11.58
CA ILE A 198 -8.31 5.21 12.68
C ILE A 198 -8.28 5.84 14.08
N PHE A 199 -7.81 7.07 14.21
CA PHE A 199 -7.78 7.78 15.50
C PHE A 199 -9.09 8.51 15.78
N CYS A 200 -10.02 8.60 14.82
CA CYS A 200 -11.34 9.18 15.02
C CYS A 200 -12.28 8.22 15.75
N ASN A 201 -13.10 8.74 16.65
CA ASN A 201 -14.19 7.99 17.27
C ASN A 201 -15.48 8.81 17.28
N PRO A 202 -16.50 8.46 16.46
CA PRO A 202 -16.49 7.35 15.50
C PRO A 202 -15.45 7.52 14.39
N LEU A 203 -15.04 6.41 13.75
CA LEU A 203 -14.07 6.40 12.65
C LEU A 203 -14.53 7.33 11.52
N LYS A 204 -13.58 8.07 10.92
CA LYS A 204 -13.83 9.02 9.82
C LYS A 204 -12.80 8.82 8.72
N GLY A 205 -13.02 7.82 7.87
CA GLY A 205 -12.22 7.63 6.66
C GLY A 205 -12.48 8.69 5.60
N GLY A 206 -11.71 8.67 4.53
CA GLY A 206 -11.89 9.59 3.41
C GLY A 206 -11.01 9.31 2.21
N ILE A 207 -11.40 9.97 1.10
CA ILE A 207 -10.58 10.06 -0.12
C ILE A 207 -10.29 11.53 -0.38
N LEU A 208 -9.01 11.86 -0.59
CA LEU A 208 -8.55 13.20 -0.91
C LEU A 208 -7.92 13.21 -2.31
N VAL A 209 -7.97 14.37 -2.93
CA VAL A 209 -7.34 14.65 -4.23
C VAL A 209 -6.48 15.88 -4.09
N TYR A 210 -5.21 15.77 -4.47
CA TYR A 210 -4.27 16.90 -4.53
C TYR A 210 -3.92 17.20 -5.99
N ASP A 211 -4.17 18.42 -6.42
CA ASP A 211 -3.79 18.95 -7.72
C ASP A 211 -2.42 19.62 -7.64
N ILE A 212 -1.45 19.08 -8.39
CA ILE A 212 -0.06 19.49 -8.33
C ILE A 212 0.12 20.90 -8.89
N GLN A 213 -0.61 21.25 -9.96
CA GLN A 213 -0.45 22.53 -10.64
C GLN A 213 -0.98 23.70 -9.80
N SER A 214 -2.15 23.54 -9.22
CA SER A 214 -2.78 24.58 -8.39
C SER A 214 -2.27 24.59 -6.94
N ASN A 215 -1.52 23.56 -6.53
CA ASN A 215 -1.09 23.30 -5.15
C ASN A 215 -2.28 23.35 -4.16
N LYS A 216 -3.36 22.64 -4.49
CA LYS A 216 -4.58 22.55 -3.68
C LYS A 216 -4.99 21.11 -3.46
N ALA A 217 -5.54 20.83 -2.29
CA ALA A 217 -6.20 19.55 -2.02
C ALA A 217 -7.68 19.74 -1.74
N LYS A 218 -8.43 18.67 -1.87
CA LYS A 218 -9.82 18.57 -1.46
C LYS A 218 -10.12 17.16 -0.96
N ARG A 219 -10.78 17.07 0.20
CA ARG A 219 -11.42 15.84 0.66
C ARG A 219 -12.71 15.69 -0.16
N VAL A 220 -12.74 14.71 -1.04
CA VAL A 220 -13.82 14.54 -2.03
C VAL A 220 -14.88 13.52 -1.60
N LEU A 221 -14.54 12.63 -0.67
CA LEU A 221 -15.45 11.61 -0.14
C LEU A 221 -15.15 11.35 1.33
N SER A 222 -16.20 11.42 2.18
CA SER A 222 -16.17 11.14 3.62
C SER A 222 -17.37 10.31 4.07
N ALA A 223 -18.20 9.87 3.12
CA ALA A 223 -19.43 9.12 3.39
C ALA A 223 -19.09 7.77 4.09
N PRO A 224 -19.52 7.57 5.35
CA PRO A 224 -19.06 6.45 6.18
C PRO A 224 -19.31 5.07 5.58
N GLU A 225 -20.40 4.91 4.85
CA GLU A 225 -20.77 3.64 4.20
C GLU A 225 -19.77 3.20 3.11
N TRP A 226 -18.90 4.11 2.65
CA TRP A 226 -17.91 3.85 1.60
C TRP A 226 -16.47 3.91 2.06
N VAL A 227 -16.17 4.66 3.12
CA VAL A 227 -14.78 4.92 3.55
C VAL A 227 -14.47 4.47 4.98
N ASN A 228 -15.46 4.01 5.75
CA ASN A 228 -15.24 3.47 7.08
C ASN A 228 -15.15 1.93 7.05
N ASN A 229 -14.73 1.35 8.17
CA ASN A 229 -14.69 -0.10 8.36
C ASN A 229 -16.07 -0.73 8.14
N GLU A 230 -16.03 -1.95 7.62
CA GLU A 230 -17.19 -2.82 7.50
C GLU A 230 -17.36 -3.68 8.76
N ASP A 231 -18.52 -4.33 8.91
CA ASP A 231 -18.69 -5.40 9.88
C ASP A 231 -17.96 -6.66 9.36
N TYR A 232 -16.66 -6.67 9.52
CA TYR A 232 -15.75 -7.67 8.97
C TYR A 232 -14.69 -8.05 9.99
N SER A 233 -14.45 -9.34 10.14
CA SER A 233 -13.35 -9.89 10.94
C SER A 233 -12.49 -10.80 10.08
N PHE A 234 -11.20 -10.80 10.33
CA PHE A 234 -10.25 -11.61 9.57
C PHE A 234 -9.18 -12.24 10.46
N LYS A 235 -8.58 -13.28 9.92
CA LYS A 235 -7.51 -14.03 10.59
C LYS A 235 -6.27 -14.05 9.71
N ILE A 236 -5.11 -14.05 10.35
CA ILE A 236 -3.83 -14.28 9.70
C ILE A 236 -3.21 -15.51 10.34
N HIS A 237 -2.89 -16.52 9.54
CA HIS A 237 -2.42 -17.84 10.02
C HIS A 237 -3.35 -18.47 11.09
N GLY A 238 -4.67 -18.29 10.93
CA GLY A 238 -5.67 -18.82 11.85
C GLY A 238 -5.85 -18.02 13.15
N ARG A 239 -5.04 -16.99 13.39
CA ARG A 239 -5.12 -16.09 14.53
C ARG A 239 -5.99 -14.89 14.22
N ASP A 240 -6.91 -14.54 15.12
CA ASP A 240 -7.68 -13.30 15.04
C ASP A 240 -6.72 -12.08 15.10
N VAL A 241 -6.98 -11.10 14.28
CA VAL A 241 -6.26 -9.82 14.33
C VAL A 241 -6.82 -8.98 15.47
N LEU A 242 -5.96 -8.57 16.38
CA LEU A 242 -6.20 -8.05 17.72
C LEU A 242 -6.72 -9.08 18.71
N LYS A 243 -6.05 -9.15 19.87
CA LYS A 243 -6.45 -10.01 20.98
C LYS A 243 -7.81 -9.59 21.53
N PRO A 244 -8.64 -10.54 21.97
CA PRO A 244 -9.84 -10.22 22.71
C PRO A 244 -9.54 -9.32 23.93
N VAL A 245 -10.42 -8.35 24.20
CA VAL A 245 -10.38 -7.53 25.41
C VAL A 245 -11.53 -7.95 26.32
N ASP A 246 -11.22 -8.25 27.58
CA ASP A 246 -12.20 -8.75 28.57
C ASP A 246 -13.01 -9.96 28.05
N GLY A 247 -12.34 -10.85 27.32
CA GLY A 247 -12.96 -12.05 26.73
C GLY A 247 -13.91 -11.78 25.56
N LYS A 248 -14.02 -10.54 25.09
CA LYS A 248 -14.84 -10.16 23.93
C LYS A 248 -13.97 -9.96 22.71
N PRO A 249 -14.42 -10.33 21.51
CA PRO A 249 -13.71 -10.04 20.26
C PRO A 249 -13.36 -8.55 20.17
N ASN A 250 -12.11 -8.26 19.86
CA ASN A 250 -11.61 -6.90 19.64
C ASN A 250 -11.26 -6.76 18.15
N GLY A 251 -12.25 -6.42 17.33
CA GLY A 251 -12.05 -6.29 15.89
C GLY A 251 -11.29 -5.00 15.54
N MET A 252 -10.31 -5.11 14.64
CA MET A 252 -9.64 -3.94 14.07
C MET A 252 -10.67 -3.07 13.35
N LYS A 253 -10.55 -1.76 13.48
CA LYS A 253 -11.40 -0.77 12.80
C LYS A 253 -10.52 0.18 12.02
N THR A 254 -10.48 -0.01 10.70
CA THR A 254 -9.67 0.80 9.80
C THR A 254 -10.46 1.05 8.51
N GLY A 255 -10.57 2.31 8.13
CA GLY A 255 -11.32 2.75 6.95
C GLY A 255 -10.53 2.62 5.66
N ALA A 256 -10.74 3.60 4.73
CA ALA A 256 -10.11 3.63 3.41
C ALA A 256 -8.58 3.55 3.52
N ASP A 257 -8.01 2.55 2.86
CA ASP A 257 -6.62 2.13 3.01
C ASP A 257 -5.95 1.99 1.66
N GLY A 258 -5.76 0.77 1.16
CA GLY A 258 -5.16 0.54 -0.14
C GLY A 258 -5.88 1.29 -1.26
N ILE A 259 -5.13 2.02 -2.08
CA ILE A 259 -5.63 2.85 -3.16
C ILE A 259 -4.83 2.61 -4.45
N ALA A 260 -5.50 2.54 -5.60
CA ALA A 260 -4.84 2.37 -6.90
C ALA A 260 -5.60 3.04 -8.04
N LEU A 261 -4.88 3.44 -9.07
CA LEU A 261 -5.47 3.85 -10.34
C LEU A 261 -5.53 2.67 -11.30
N SER A 262 -6.58 2.62 -12.14
CA SER A 262 -6.57 1.76 -13.33
C SER A 262 -5.40 2.10 -14.25
N GLY A 263 -4.99 1.15 -15.09
CA GLY A 263 -3.90 1.34 -16.04
C GLY A 263 -4.14 2.49 -17.03
N ASP A 264 -5.40 2.75 -17.39
CA ASP A 264 -5.85 3.88 -18.22
C ASP A 264 -6.11 5.16 -17.40
N LYS A 265 -5.95 5.11 -16.07
CA LYS A 265 -6.11 6.21 -15.11
C LYS A 265 -7.51 6.84 -15.05
N LYS A 266 -8.52 6.17 -15.62
CA LYS A 266 -9.90 6.66 -15.63
C LYS A 266 -10.69 6.28 -14.39
N THR A 267 -10.19 5.32 -13.60
CA THR A 267 -10.85 4.79 -12.42
C THR A 267 -9.90 4.78 -11.24
N LEU A 268 -10.34 5.36 -10.14
CA LEU A 268 -9.72 5.19 -8.83
C LEU A 268 -10.38 4.01 -8.14
N TYR A 269 -9.57 3.11 -7.57
CA TYR A 269 -9.99 1.98 -6.74
C TYR A 269 -9.48 2.16 -5.33
N TRP A 270 -10.27 1.71 -4.33
CA TRP A 270 -9.81 1.60 -2.95
C TRP A 270 -10.51 0.45 -2.23
N THR A 271 -9.95 0.06 -1.10
CA THR A 271 -10.53 -0.87 -0.14
C THR A 271 -10.48 -0.26 1.25
N ASN A 272 -11.39 -0.67 2.13
CA ASN A 272 -11.25 -0.42 3.55
C ASN A 272 -10.47 -1.62 4.15
N LEU A 273 -9.41 -1.38 4.94
CA LEU A 273 -8.60 -2.48 5.49
C LEU A 273 -9.46 -3.46 6.31
N THR A 274 -10.35 -2.92 7.14
CA THR A 274 -11.36 -3.73 7.82
C THR A 274 -12.60 -3.83 6.95
N GLY A 275 -12.53 -4.71 5.96
CA GLY A 275 -13.59 -4.94 4.98
C GLY A 275 -13.09 -5.84 3.85
N ASN A 276 -13.99 -6.17 2.94
CA ASN A 276 -13.65 -6.94 1.75
C ASN A 276 -14.30 -6.43 0.47
N ARG A 277 -14.71 -5.16 0.45
CA ARG A 277 -15.27 -4.52 -0.74
C ARG A 277 -14.18 -3.80 -1.54
N LEU A 278 -14.08 -4.12 -2.83
CA LEU A 278 -13.35 -3.30 -3.79
C LEU A 278 -14.29 -2.24 -4.34
N LEU A 279 -13.96 -0.99 -4.10
CA LEU A 279 -14.76 0.18 -4.44
C LEU A 279 -14.10 0.98 -5.55
N SER A 280 -14.87 1.78 -6.30
CA SER A 280 -14.31 2.61 -7.36
C SER A 280 -15.08 3.91 -7.59
N LEU A 281 -14.34 4.90 -8.16
CA LEU A 281 -14.85 6.19 -8.62
C LEU A 281 -14.22 6.57 -9.97
N PRO A 282 -14.97 7.27 -10.85
CA PRO A 282 -14.38 7.89 -12.04
C PRO A 282 -13.42 9.03 -11.64
N THR A 283 -12.17 8.98 -12.10
CA THR A 283 -11.17 10.02 -11.78
C THR A 283 -11.56 11.40 -12.30
N ALA A 284 -12.20 11.48 -13.47
CA ALA A 284 -12.65 12.75 -14.05
C ALA A 284 -13.64 13.50 -13.12
N LEU A 285 -14.49 12.76 -12.39
CA LEU A 285 -15.45 13.37 -11.46
C LEU A 285 -14.73 13.97 -10.24
N ILE A 286 -13.83 13.22 -9.63
CA ILE A 286 -13.18 13.62 -8.35
C ILE A 286 -12.06 14.66 -8.54
N ARG A 287 -11.56 14.85 -9.75
CA ARG A 287 -10.64 15.94 -10.11
C ARG A 287 -11.35 17.29 -10.29
N ASP A 288 -12.63 17.28 -10.52
CA ASP A 288 -13.43 18.51 -10.61
C ASP A 288 -13.82 18.97 -9.20
N PHE A 289 -13.06 19.91 -8.66
CA PHE A 289 -13.29 20.42 -7.30
C PHE A 289 -14.58 21.22 -7.16
N SER A 290 -15.32 21.53 -8.25
CA SER A 290 -16.66 22.11 -8.20
C SER A 290 -17.74 21.09 -7.80
N LYS A 291 -17.46 19.79 -7.95
CA LYS A 291 -18.39 18.71 -7.62
C LYS A 291 -18.64 18.63 -6.12
N SER A 292 -19.90 18.46 -5.75
CA SER A 292 -20.30 18.22 -4.37
C SER A 292 -19.96 16.80 -3.93
N GLU A 293 -19.86 16.58 -2.61
CA GLU A 293 -19.67 15.24 -2.07
C GLU A 293 -20.84 14.30 -2.42
N ASP A 294 -22.07 14.81 -2.48
CA ASP A 294 -23.24 14.01 -2.87
C ASP A 294 -23.15 13.49 -4.31
N GLU A 295 -22.65 14.30 -5.26
CA GLU A 295 -22.39 13.86 -6.62
C GLU A 295 -21.31 12.76 -6.66
N VAL A 296 -20.24 12.93 -5.88
CA VAL A 296 -19.16 11.93 -5.76
C VAL A 296 -19.67 10.64 -5.13
N LYS A 297 -20.39 10.74 -4.01
CA LYS A 297 -20.98 9.62 -3.29
C LYS A 297 -21.94 8.80 -4.19
N ALA A 298 -22.76 9.46 -4.98
CA ALA A 298 -23.69 8.81 -5.90
C ALA A 298 -22.99 8.02 -7.03
N ALA A 299 -21.72 8.35 -7.33
CA ALA A 299 -20.93 7.70 -8.37
C ALA A 299 -20.08 6.52 -7.85
N VAL A 300 -20.02 6.30 -6.54
CA VAL A 300 -19.29 5.16 -5.96
C VAL A 300 -19.90 3.85 -6.44
N LYS A 301 -19.04 2.92 -6.85
CA LYS A 301 -19.44 1.58 -7.28
C LYS A 301 -18.75 0.50 -6.45
N LEU A 302 -19.51 -0.48 -6.01
CA LEU A 302 -18.99 -1.77 -5.56
C LEU A 302 -18.58 -2.57 -6.80
N VAL A 303 -17.28 -2.88 -6.91
CA VAL A 303 -16.71 -3.60 -8.05
C VAL A 303 -16.67 -5.10 -7.81
N ASN A 304 -16.19 -5.51 -6.64
CA ASN A 304 -16.11 -6.91 -6.21
C ASN A 304 -16.27 -7.02 -4.69
N SER A 305 -16.80 -8.14 -4.23
CA SER A 305 -16.49 -8.67 -2.90
C SER A 305 -15.24 -9.53 -3.02
N LEU A 306 -14.22 -9.24 -2.21
CA LEU A 306 -12.91 -9.88 -2.27
C LEU A 306 -12.88 -11.13 -1.38
N PRO A 307 -12.09 -12.16 -1.74
CA PRO A 307 -11.93 -13.36 -0.90
C PRO A 307 -11.11 -13.10 0.38
N SER A 308 -10.41 -11.98 0.46
CA SER A 308 -9.65 -11.51 1.63
C SER A 308 -9.66 -9.99 1.68
N ASN A 309 -9.46 -9.43 2.86
CA ASN A 309 -9.17 -8.02 3.01
C ASN A 309 -7.77 -7.67 2.46
N THR A 310 -7.58 -6.40 2.15
CA THR A 310 -6.43 -5.85 1.44
C THR A 310 -5.88 -4.66 2.22
N ASP A 311 -4.56 -4.60 2.36
CA ASP A 311 -3.81 -3.44 2.82
C ASP A 311 -3.38 -2.58 1.62
N GLY A 312 -2.39 -3.01 0.84
CA GLY A 312 -1.91 -2.28 -0.33
C GLY A 312 -2.41 -2.83 -1.67
N MET A 313 -2.51 -1.96 -2.67
CA MET A 313 -2.90 -2.34 -4.03
C MET A 313 -2.16 -1.54 -5.10
N THR A 314 -2.13 -2.09 -6.32
CA THR A 314 -1.60 -1.42 -7.52
C THR A 314 -2.24 -2.00 -8.79
N ALA A 315 -2.02 -1.35 -9.92
CA ALA A 315 -2.52 -1.83 -11.22
C ALA A 315 -1.40 -2.02 -12.25
N ASP A 316 -1.65 -2.89 -13.22
CA ASP A 316 -0.86 -2.91 -14.44
C ASP A 316 -1.50 -2.04 -15.54
N ARG A 317 -0.77 -1.84 -16.65
CA ARG A 317 -1.23 -1.04 -17.79
C ARG A 317 -2.50 -1.62 -18.46
N ASN A 318 -2.79 -2.91 -18.27
CA ASN A 318 -3.95 -3.58 -18.82
C ASN A 318 -5.18 -3.52 -17.89
N ASN A 319 -5.15 -2.66 -16.87
CA ASN A 319 -6.21 -2.50 -15.85
C ASN A 319 -6.39 -3.70 -14.90
N ASN A 320 -5.48 -4.68 -14.89
CA ASN A 320 -5.52 -5.71 -13.85
C ASN A 320 -5.07 -5.08 -12.53
N LEU A 321 -5.74 -5.45 -11.43
CA LEU A 321 -5.35 -5.03 -10.08
C LEU A 321 -4.59 -6.15 -9.38
N TYR A 322 -3.54 -5.77 -8.66
CA TYR A 322 -2.83 -6.62 -7.73
C TYR A 322 -3.07 -6.06 -6.34
N MET A 323 -3.50 -6.90 -5.43
CA MET A 323 -3.94 -6.52 -4.09
C MET A 323 -3.33 -7.48 -3.08
N THR A 324 -2.86 -6.98 -1.96
CA THR A 324 -2.45 -7.84 -0.85
C THR A 324 -3.64 -8.63 -0.34
N ALA A 325 -3.39 -9.81 0.20
CA ALA A 325 -4.43 -10.71 0.69
C ALA A 325 -4.04 -11.20 2.09
N LEU A 326 -4.47 -10.49 3.12
CA LEU A 326 -4.01 -10.70 4.49
C LEU A 326 -4.38 -12.10 4.99
N GLY A 327 -5.63 -12.49 4.80
CA GLY A 327 -6.13 -13.81 5.22
C GLY A 327 -5.70 -14.98 4.32
N LEU A 328 -5.07 -14.70 3.15
CA LEU A 328 -4.60 -15.71 2.19
C LEU A 328 -3.06 -15.74 2.08
N ASN A 329 -2.36 -14.99 2.92
CA ASN A 329 -0.89 -14.95 3.00
C ASN A 329 -0.21 -14.72 1.64
N GLY A 330 -0.66 -13.70 0.89
CA GLY A 330 -0.12 -13.47 -0.45
C GLY A 330 -0.73 -12.28 -1.18
N ILE A 331 -0.79 -12.40 -2.49
CA ILE A 331 -1.30 -11.38 -3.40
C ILE A 331 -2.46 -11.95 -4.22
N MET A 332 -3.56 -11.23 -4.28
CA MET A 332 -4.68 -11.46 -5.20
C MET A 332 -4.47 -10.66 -6.48
N LYS A 333 -4.97 -11.19 -7.59
CA LYS A 333 -5.08 -10.47 -8.86
C LYS A 333 -6.54 -10.45 -9.30
N ARG A 334 -7.02 -9.24 -9.66
CA ARG A 334 -8.27 -9.08 -10.39
C ARG A 334 -7.94 -8.96 -11.89
N ASP A 335 -8.51 -9.83 -12.68
CA ASP A 335 -8.42 -9.76 -14.14
C ASP A 335 -9.39 -8.68 -14.67
N ALA A 336 -8.89 -7.77 -15.49
CA ALA A 336 -9.67 -6.65 -15.98
C ALA A 336 -10.76 -7.06 -16.98
N ALA A 337 -10.51 -8.10 -17.77
CA ALA A 337 -11.43 -8.54 -18.83
C ALA A 337 -12.62 -9.34 -18.26
N THR A 338 -12.36 -10.18 -17.25
CA THR A 338 -13.36 -11.07 -16.66
C THR A 338 -13.96 -10.54 -15.37
N GLY A 339 -13.25 -9.64 -14.66
CA GLY A 339 -13.59 -9.18 -13.31
C GLY A 339 -13.31 -10.21 -12.21
N GLU A 340 -12.75 -11.38 -12.56
CA GLU A 340 -12.48 -12.46 -11.61
C GLU A 340 -11.30 -12.10 -10.70
N VAL A 341 -11.41 -12.40 -9.40
CA VAL A 341 -10.35 -12.22 -8.41
C VAL A 341 -9.87 -13.57 -7.95
N LYS A 342 -8.56 -13.82 -8.09
CA LYS A 342 -7.91 -15.07 -7.66
C LYS A 342 -6.64 -14.80 -6.88
N THR A 343 -6.25 -15.72 -6.01
CA THR A 343 -4.89 -15.76 -5.45
C THR A 343 -3.90 -15.90 -6.60
N HIS A 344 -2.97 -14.96 -6.70
CA HIS A 344 -1.94 -14.92 -7.73
C HIS A 344 -0.63 -15.54 -7.26
N VAL A 345 -0.23 -15.23 -6.04
CA VAL A 345 0.90 -15.85 -5.34
C VAL A 345 0.62 -15.87 -3.84
N SER A 346 1.00 -16.95 -3.16
CA SER A 346 0.93 -17.06 -1.70
C SER A 346 2.06 -17.94 -1.18
N HIS A 347 2.42 -17.78 0.08
CA HIS A 347 3.42 -18.57 0.77
C HIS A 347 3.15 -18.56 2.27
N ASP A 348 3.35 -19.70 2.95
CA ASP A 348 3.07 -19.84 4.39
C ASP A 348 3.89 -18.89 5.29
N GLU A 349 5.02 -18.40 4.80
CA GLU A 349 5.85 -17.44 5.52
C GLU A 349 5.49 -15.97 5.24
N VAL A 350 4.52 -15.71 4.36
CA VAL A 350 3.99 -14.35 4.15
C VAL A 350 2.97 -14.07 5.24
N SER A 351 3.21 -13.01 6.00
CA SER A 351 2.35 -12.61 7.09
C SER A 351 2.18 -11.10 7.09
N TRP A 352 0.94 -10.65 7.07
CA TRP A 352 0.58 -9.26 6.83
C TRP A 352 1.31 -8.68 5.61
N PRO A 353 0.97 -9.12 4.38
CA PRO A 353 1.47 -8.45 3.18
C PRO A 353 0.88 -7.02 3.13
N ASP A 354 1.76 -6.02 3.08
CA ASP A 354 1.43 -4.60 3.15
C ASP A 354 1.55 -3.96 1.75
N THR A 355 2.39 -2.99 1.56
CA THR A 355 2.53 -2.17 0.36
C THR A 355 3.07 -2.95 -0.85
N LEU A 356 2.53 -2.64 -2.03
CA LEU A 356 3.01 -3.13 -3.32
C LEU A 356 3.85 -2.07 -4.06
N ALA A 357 4.85 -2.52 -4.81
CA ALA A 357 5.71 -1.66 -5.62
C ALA A 357 6.09 -2.28 -6.94
N TRP A 358 5.95 -1.54 -8.02
CA TRP A 358 6.51 -1.92 -9.30
C TRP A 358 8.02 -1.62 -9.35
N GLY A 359 8.79 -2.58 -9.83
CA GLY A 359 10.19 -2.42 -10.13
C GLY A 359 10.51 -2.66 -11.60
N PRO A 360 11.79 -2.57 -11.98
CA PRO A 360 12.22 -2.83 -13.35
C PRO A 360 11.80 -4.21 -13.87
N LYS A 361 11.59 -4.32 -15.18
CA LYS A 361 11.27 -5.57 -15.89
C LYS A 361 9.96 -6.25 -15.45
N GLY A 362 8.98 -5.49 -14.95
CA GLY A 362 7.69 -6.04 -14.53
C GLY A 362 7.76 -6.90 -13.27
N MET A 363 8.76 -6.66 -12.43
CA MET A 363 8.81 -7.25 -11.09
C MET A 363 7.88 -6.49 -10.16
N LEU A 364 7.08 -7.20 -9.39
CA LEU A 364 6.25 -6.64 -8.33
C LEU A 364 6.85 -7.02 -6.97
N TYR A 365 7.07 -6.02 -6.13
CA TYR A 365 7.63 -6.15 -4.79
C TYR A 365 6.54 -5.93 -3.75
N PHE A 366 6.66 -6.54 -2.59
CA PHE A 366 5.79 -6.26 -1.45
C PHE A 366 6.51 -6.52 -0.11
N VAL A 367 6.01 -5.86 0.92
CA VAL A 367 6.46 -6.06 2.31
C VAL A 367 5.62 -7.14 2.98
N SER A 368 6.24 -7.91 3.86
CA SER A 368 5.58 -8.77 4.85
C SER A 368 6.14 -8.40 6.22
N ASN A 369 5.30 -7.94 7.17
CA ASN A 369 5.77 -7.24 8.37
C ASN A 369 5.22 -7.74 9.71
N HIS A 370 4.35 -8.75 9.71
CA HIS A 370 3.76 -9.33 10.93
C HIS A 370 3.09 -8.29 11.86
N LEU A 371 2.51 -7.21 11.31
CA LEU A 371 1.96 -6.08 12.08
C LEU A 371 1.01 -6.52 13.20
N HIS A 372 0.17 -7.51 12.96
CA HIS A 372 -0.77 -8.05 13.96
C HIS A 372 -0.06 -8.59 15.21
N LEU A 373 1.15 -9.17 15.07
CA LEU A 373 1.92 -9.65 16.22
C LEU A 373 2.52 -8.48 17.01
N TRP A 374 2.94 -7.42 16.30
CA TRP A 374 3.48 -6.23 16.97
C TRP A 374 2.41 -5.49 17.77
N VAL A 375 1.23 -5.27 17.17
CA VAL A 375 0.10 -4.58 17.84
C VAL A 375 -0.34 -5.34 19.10
N ASP A 376 -0.32 -6.67 19.06
CA ASP A 376 -0.65 -7.53 20.19
C ASP A 376 0.49 -7.68 21.23
N GLY A 377 1.69 -7.13 20.93
CA GLY A 377 2.88 -7.30 21.77
C GLY A 377 3.49 -8.70 21.75
N ASP A 378 3.20 -9.50 20.72
CA ASP A 378 3.65 -10.90 20.59
C ASP A 378 4.78 -11.07 19.56
N MET A 379 5.29 -10.00 18.96
CA MET A 379 6.38 -10.09 18.00
C MET A 379 7.69 -10.48 18.70
N ASP A 380 8.25 -11.62 18.32
CA ASP A 380 9.55 -12.08 18.81
C ASP A 380 10.67 -11.49 17.93
N PHE A 381 11.46 -10.61 18.51
CA PHE A 381 12.58 -9.96 17.81
C PHE A 381 13.90 -10.75 17.94
N ASP A 382 13.98 -11.70 18.86
CA ASP A 382 15.22 -12.39 19.17
C ASP A 382 15.34 -13.73 18.45
N HIS A 383 14.27 -14.53 18.47
CA HIS A 383 14.23 -15.89 17.94
C HIS A 383 12.96 -16.19 17.14
N PRO A 384 12.55 -15.34 16.17
CA PRO A 384 11.34 -15.60 15.41
C PRO A 384 11.52 -16.86 14.55
N LYS A 385 10.44 -17.64 14.41
CA LYS A 385 10.44 -18.83 13.52
C LYS A 385 10.63 -18.43 12.05
N VAL A 386 10.12 -17.27 11.69
CA VAL A 386 10.22 -16.65 10.37
C VAL A 386 10.68 -15.21 10.62
N PRO A 387 11.64 -14.65 9.84
CA PRO A 387 12.02 -13.25 9.98
C PRO A 387 10.83 -12.31 10.01
N ASN A 388 10.81 -11.37 10.98
CA ASN A 388 9.68 -10.48 11.22
C ASN A 388 9.37 -9.56 10.04
N PHE A 389 10.39 -9.22 9.28
CA PHE A 389 10.26 -8.30 8.15
C PHE A 389 10.91 -8.90 6.92
N ARG A 390 10.17 -8.93 5.81
CA ARG A 390 10.68 -9.34 4.51
C ARG A 390 10.20 -8.42 3.40
N ILE A 391 11.05 -8.26 2.40
CA ILE A 391 10.65 -7.75 1.10
C ILE A 391 10.70 -8.92 0.14
N TYR A 392 9.56 -9.23 -0.43
CA TYR A 392 9.42 -10.22 -1.49
C TYR A 392 9.29 -9.56 -2.85
N ARG A 393 9.56 -10.34 -3.90
CA ARG A 393 9.22 -9.97 -5.27
C ARG A 393 8.83 -11.17 -6.10
N PHE A 394 8.10 -10.94 -7.17
CA PHE A 394 7.80 -11.93 -8.21
C PHE A 394 7.64 -11.27 -9.57
N ALA A 395 7.82 -12.06 -10.66
CA ALA A 395 7.62 -11.58 -12.02
C ALA A 395 6.13 -11.63 -12.38
N THR A 396 5.58 -10.52 -12.86
CA THR A 396 4.19 -10.48 -13.35
C THR A 396 4.07 -10.64 -14.84
N GLY A 397 5.16 -10.41 -15.61
CA GLY A 397 5.12 -10.31 -17.08
C GLY A 397 4.39 -9.06 -17.59
N ALA A 398 3.90 -8.20 -16.70
CA ALA A 398 3.12 -7.01 -17.04
C ALA A 398 3.95 -5.72 -16.90
N LYS A 399 3.43 -4.62 -17.47
CA LYS A 399 3.98 -3.27 -17.27
C LYS A 399 3.15 -2.52 -16.24
N PRO A 400 3.77 -1.72 -15.35
CA PRO A 400 3.04 -0.93 -14.36
C PRO A 400 2.15 0.15 -15.03
N TYR A 401 1.12 0.59 -14.32
CA TYR A 401 0.27 1.70 -14.75
C TYR A 401 1.04 3.02 -14.91
N LEU A 402 2.13 3.19 -14.15
CA LEU A 402 3.05 4.34 -14.24
C LEU A 402 4.06 4.24 -15.41
N ALA A 403 4.14 3.13 -16.14
CA ALA A 403 5.08 3.01 -17.25
C ALA A 403 4.80 4.03 -18.37
N LYS A 404 5.86 4.56 -18.96
CA LYS A 404 5.82 5.41 -20.15
C LYS A 404 5.31 4.64 -21.37
#